data_13854206b45455e99c2fed3763dd114a
#
_entry.id   13854206b45455e99c2fed3763dd114a
#
_cell.length_a   1.000
_cell.length_b   1.000
_cell.length_c   1.000
_cell.angle_alpha   90.00
_cell.angle_beta   90.00
_cell.angle_gamma   90.00
#
_symmetry.space_group_name_H-M   'P 1'
#
loop_
_entity.id
_entity.type
_entity.pdbx_description
1 polymer ?
#
loop_
_entity_poly.entity_id
_entity_poly.type
_entity_poly.pdbx_seq_one_letter_code
_entity_poly.pdbx_strand_id
1 'polypeptide(L)'
;MEEFEEIKLSKTAKIKASWMIELLKEINTTPSLYLKARAIHGCVLCKKDKVQVYMEDVGRHNAVDKIAGYMYKHSITPVDKIFYTTGRLTSEMIIKTVKMRIPILISRNGFTSWGVELAKKSNLTLIGRTKGKRFVALSGIERIVYDNN
;
A
#
# COMPACT_ATOMS: atom_id res chain seq x y z
N MET A 1 -20.59 -9.22 7.55
CA MET A 1 -19.52 -8.52 6.80
C MET A 1 -19.70 -7.03 6.97
N GLU A 2 -18.63 -6.32 7.34
CA GLU A 2 -18.71 -4.88 7.48
C GLU A 2 -18.79 -4.20 6.12
N GLU A 3 -19.66 -3.20 6.04
CA GLU A 3 -19.70 -2.36 4.86
C GLU A 3 -18.42 -1.51 4.78
N PHE A 4 -17.98 -1.20 3.58
CA PHE A 4 -16.79 -0.39 3.35
C PHE A 4 -16.81 0.91 4.17
N GLU A 5 -17.96 1.57 4.21
CA GLU A 5 -18.12 2.86 4.88
C GLU A 5 -18.08 2.76 6.39
N GLU A 6 -18.26 1.57 6.95
CA GLU A 6 -18.24 1.34 8.40
C GLU A 6 -16.84 1.07 8.93
N ILE A 7 -15.90 0.76 8.06
CA ILE A 7 -14.54 0.44 8.46
C ILE A 7 -13.79 1.72 8.82
N LYS A 8 -13.24 1.75 10.03
CA LYS A 8 -12.45 2.88 10.50
C LYS A 8 -10.99 2.49 10.61
N LEU A 9 -10.16 3.19 9.85
CA LEU A 9 -8.73 2.93 9.83
C LEU A 9 -8.05 3.63 11.01
N SER A 10 -6.96 3.04 11.49
CA SER A 10 -6.18 3.59 12.59
C SER A 10 -5.75 5.02 12.29
N LYS A 11 -6.01 5.93 13.24
CA LYS A 11 -5.58 7.33 13.13
C LYS A 11 -4.19 7.56 13.69
N THR A 12 -3.66 6.58 14.41
CA THR A 12 -2.35 6.69 15.03
C THR A 12 -1.23 6.12 14.17
N ALA A 13 -1.57 5.42 13.10
CA ALA A 13 -0.57 4.90 12.17
C ALA A 13 0.18 6.04 11.51
N LYS A 14 1.48 5.84 11.30
CA LYS A 14 2.36 6.85 10.71
C LYS A 14 3.23 6.22 9.63
N ILE A 15 3.60 7.05 8.66
CA ILE A 15 4.67 6.71 7.73
C ILE A 15 5.62 7.90 7.64
N LYS A 16 6.88 7.67 7.97
CA LYS A 16 7.90 8.70 7.82
C LYS A 16 8.38 8.72 6.38
N ALA A 17 8.67 9.91 5.85
CA ALA A 17 9.19 10.04 4.50
C ALA A 17 10.49 9.23 4.35
N SER A 18 11.34 9.20 5.37
CA SER A 18 12.55 8.39 5.36
C SER A 18 12.26 6.90 5.24
N TRP A 19 11.19 6.42 5.87
CA TRP A 19 10.77 5.02 5.74
C TRP A 19 10.40 4.69 4.30
N MET A 20 9.66 5.58 3.66
CA MET A 20 9.23 5.39 2.28
C MET A 20 10.43 5.26 1.35
N ILE A 21 11.43 6.11 1.53
CA ILE A 21 12.66 6.05 0.74
C ILE A 21 13.37 4.71 0.92
N GLU A 22 13.49 4.24 2.17
CA GLU A 22 14.15 2.96 2.47
C GLU A 22 13.35 1.77 1.92
N LEU A 23 12.02 1.80 2.06
CA LEU A 23 11.16 0.75 1.52
C LEU A 23 11.27 0.66 0.01
N LEU A 24 11.24 1.80 -0.69
CA LEU A 24 11.36 1.80 -2.14
C LEU A 24 12.72 1.28 -2.60
N LYS A 25 13.78 1.65 -1.87
CA LYS A 25 15.11 1.16 -2.15
C LYS A 25 15.18 -0.38 -2.03
N GLU A 26 14.64 -0.92 -0.94
CA GLU A 26 14.60 -2.36 -0.72
C GLU A 26 13.78 -3.08 -1.78
N ILE A 27 12.59 -2.55 -2.11
CA ILE A 27 11.70 -3.14 -3.11
C ILE A 27 12.36 -3.13 -4.49
N ASN A 28 13.00 -2.03 -4.85
CA ASN A 28 13.61 -1.90 -6.18
C ASN A 28 14.88 -2.73 -6.34
N THR A 29 15.53 -3.12 -5.25
CA THR A 29 16.75 -3.94 -5.31
C THR A 29 16.48 -5.42 -5.08
N THR A 30 15.26 -5.78 -4.64
CA THR A 30 14.91 -7.20 -4.45
C THR A 30 14.74 -7.87 -5.81
N PRO A 31 15.45 -8.99 -6.07
CA PRO A 31 15.24 -9.74 -7.29
C PRO A 31 13.81 -10.24 -7.35
N SER A 32 13.07 -9.84 -8.38
CA SER A 32 11.69 -10.23 -8.51
C SER A 32 11.39 -10.58 -9.96
N LEU A 33 10.37 -11.39 -10.13
CA LEU A 33 9.89 -11.76 -11.45
C LEU A 33 9.33 -10.56 -12.21
N TYR A 34 8.87 -9.55 -11.49
CA TYR A 34 8.39 -8.31 -12.10
C TYR A 34 9.48 -7.65 -12.95
N LEU A 35 10.70 -7.56 -12.41
CA LEU A 35 11.82 -6.95 -13.14
C LEU A 35 12.17 -7.75 -14.40
N LYS A 36 11.94 -9.05 -14.40
CA LYS A 36 12.26 -9.94 -15.53
C LYS A 36 11.13 -9.97 -16.56
N ALA A 37 9.90 -10.07 -16.12
CA ALA A 37 8.77 -10.32 -17.00
C ALA A 37 7.91 -9.09 -17.29
N ARG A 38 7.90 -8.10 -16.41
CA ARG A 38 7.10 -6.88 -16.50
C ARG A 38 5.57 -7.07 -16.56
N ALA A 39 5.14 -8.33 -16.60
CA ALA A 39 3.72 -8.67 -16.63
C ALA A 39 3.23 -9.17 -15.28
N ILE A 40 4.10 -9.17 -14.27
CA ILE A 40 3.78 -9.68 -12.95
C ILE A 40 3.58 -8.51 -12.01
N HIS A 41 2.52 -8.59 -11.22
CA HIS A 41 2.21 -7.58 -10.20
C HIS A 41 2.77 -8.01 -8.86
N GLY A 42 3.37 -7.05 -8.16
CA GLY A 42 3.92 -7.28 -6.85
C GLY A 42 3.18 -6.49 -5.80
N CYS A 43 2.96 -7.11 -4.66
CA CYS A 43 2.40 -6.46 -3.48
C CYS A 43 3.31 -6.74 -2.30
N VAL A 44 3.54 -5.74 -1.48
CA VAL A 44 4.47 -5.82 -0.36
C VAL A 44 3.78 -5.33 0.90
N LEU A 45 3.81 -6.15 1.94
CA LEU A 45 3.36 -5.75 3.26
C LEU A 45 4.58 -5.28 4.04
N CYS A 46 4.48 -4.06 4.59
CA CYS A 46 5.61 -3.42 5.27
C CYS A 46 5.22 -2.99 6.66
N LYS A 47 6.21 -2.92 7.53
CA LYS A 47 6.07 -2.32 8.86
C LYS A 47 7.25 -1.37 9.06
N LYS A 48 6.95 -0.10 9.31
CA LYS A 48 7.96 0.96 9.41
C LYS A 48 8.79 1.00 8.13
N ASP A 49 10.10 0.86 8.21
CA ASP A 49 10.99 0.89 7.06
C ASP A 49 11.41 -0.52 6.58
N LYS A 50 10.67 -1.56 7.00
CA LYS A 50 11.02 -2.95 6.69
C LYS A 50 9.94 -3.65 5.89
N VAL A 51 10.36 -4.39 4.87
CA VAL A 51 9.49 -5.30 4.12
C VAL A 51 9.28 -6.55 4.95
N GLN A 52 8.02 -6.96 5.10
CA GLN A 52 7.69 -8.19 5.83
C GLN A 52 7.32 -9.33 4.91
N VAL A 53 6.51 -9.05 3.88
CA VAL A 53 6.02 -10.08 2.97
C VAL A 53 5.97 -9.51 1.57
N TYR A 54 6.42 -10.30 0.61
CA TYR A 54 6.36 -9.96 -0.82
C TYR A 54 5.59 -11.06 -1.54
N MET A 55 4.57 -10.68 -2.29
CA MET A 55 3.77 -11.62 -3.09
C MET A 55 3.66 -11.13 -4.52
N GLU A 56 3.76 -12.05 -5.47
CA GLU A 56 3.66 -11.77 -6.89
C GLU A 56 2.57 -12.61 -7.53
N ASP A 57 1.95 -12.05 -8.56
CA ASP A 57 1.00 -12.77 -9.40
C ASP A 57 0.84 -12.05 -10.73
N VAL A 58 0.41 -12.76 -11.76
CA VAL A 58 0.09 -12.15 -13.06
C VAL A 58 -1.15 -11.26 -12.95
N GLY A 59 -2.04 -11.54 -12.02
CA GLY A 59 -3.21 -10.71 -11.73
C GLY A 59 -2.99 -9.85 -10.50
N ARG A 60 -3.19 -8.53 -10.64
CA ARG A 60 -2.97 -7.61 -9.50
C ARG A 60 -3.88 -7.92 -8.31
N HIS A 61 -5.11 -8.33 -8.56
CA HIS A 61 -6.03 -8.67 -7.48
C HIS A 61 -5.63 -9.95 -6.77
N ASN A 62 -5.08 -10.91 -7.51
CA ASN A 62 -4.56 -12.15 -6.92
C ASN A 62 -3.37 -11.87 -6.01
N ALA A 63 -2.49 -10.95 -6.41
CA ALA A 63 -1.35 -10.57 -5.57
C ALA A 63 -1.82 -9.97 -4.24
N VAL A 64 -2.84 -9.11 -4.28
CA VAL A 64 -3.43 -8.52 -3.07
C VAL A 64 -4.05 -9.61 -2.20
N ASP A 65 -4.82 -10.52 -2.81
CA ASP A 65 -5.49 -11.59 -2.10
C ASP A 65 -4.50 -12.54 -1.41
N LYS A 66 -3.33 -12.74 -2.01
CA LYS A 66 -2.26 -13.52 -1.37
C LYS A 66 -1.77 -12.85 -0.08
N ILE A 67 -1.62 -11.53 -0.08
CA ILE A 67 -1.22 -10.79 1.12
C ILE A 67 -2.31 -10.90 2.18
N ALA A 68 -3.58 -10.72 1.80
CA ALA A 68 -4.70 -10.83 2.74
C ALA A 68 -4.75 -12.23 3.37
N GLY A 69 -4.58 -13.28 2.55
CA GLY A 69 -4.55 -14.66 3.04
C GLY A 69 -3.39 -14.91 3.98
N TYR A 70 -2.22 -14.37 3.66
CA TYR A 70 -1.05 -14.49 4.52
C TYR A 70 -1.29 -13.83 5.89
N MET A 71 -1.84 -12.63 5.88
CA MET A 71 -2.14 -11.92 7.12
C MET A 71 -3.13 -12.68 7.99
N TYR A 72 -4.18 -13.23 7.36
CA TYR A 72 -5.17 -14.03 8.07
C TYR A 72 -4.53 -15.28 8.69
N LYS A 73 -3.77 -16.03 7.89
CA LYS A 73 -3.13 -17.27 8.33
C LYS A 73 -2.17 -17.06 9.50
N HIS A 74 -1.45 -15.95 9.50
CA HIS A 74 -0.42 -15.66 10.50
C HIS A 74 -0.87 -14.68 11.58
N SER A 75 -2.15 -14.35 11.62
CA SER A 75 -2.74 -13.45 12.61
C SER A 75 -2.01 -12.11 12.71
N ILE A 76 -1.65 -11.54 11.55
CA ILE A 76 -0.92 -10.27 11.49
C ILE A 76 -1.89 -9.12 11.64
N THR A 77 -1.61 -8.22 12.60
CA THR A 77 -2.44 -7.03 12.78
C THR A 77 -2.20 -6.03 11.65
N PRO A 78 -3.26 -5.48 11.05
CA PRO A 78 -3.11 -4.53 9.94
C PRO A 78 -2.90 -3.08 10.38
N VAL A 79 -3.18 -2.74 11.63
CA VAL A 79 -3.35 -1.34 12.06
C VAL A 79 -2.09 -0.50 11.94
N ASP A 80 -0.91 -1.11 11.96
CA ASP A 80 0.37 -0.42 11.85
C ASP A 80 1.12 -0.75 10.56
N LYS A 81 0.43 -1.37 9.59
CA LYS A 81 1.08 -1.82 8.36
C LYS A 81 1.01 -0.79 7.26
N ILE A 82 1.94 -0.91 6.33
CA ILE A 82 2.01 -0.15 5.10
C ILE A 82 1.91 -1.14 3.96
N PHE A 83 1.05 -0.87 2.98
CA PHE A 83 0.86 -1.74 1.84
C PHE A 83 1.37 -1.05 0.57
N TYR A 84 2.25 -1.73 -0.15
CA TYR A 84 2.79 -1.24 -1.42
C TYR A 84 2.33 -2.15 -2.55
N THR A 85 1.97 -1.55 -3.68
CA THR A 85 1.60 -2.31 -4.88
C THR A 85 2.29 -1.70 -6.10
N THR A 86 2.60 -2.54 -7.08
CA THR A 86 3.08 -2.07 -8.38
C THR A 86 1.92 -1.68 -9.30
N GLY A 87 0.68 -2.04 -8.94
CA GLY A 87 -0.49 -1.76 -9.74
C GLY A 87 -1.04 -0.34 -9.55
N ARG A 88 -1.95 0.04 -10.44
CA ARG A 88 -2.62 1.34 -10.34
C ARG A 88 -3.54 1.38 -9.12
N LEU A 89 -3.71 2.57 -8.58
CA LEU A 89 -4.58 2.81 -7.42
C LEU A 89 -6.01 3.05 -7.90
N THR A 90 -6.69 1.96 -8.21
CA THR A 90 -8.08 1.97 -8.66
C THR A 90 -9.03 1.86 -7.47
N SER A 91 -10.34 2.11 -7.72
CA SER A 91 -11.35 1.96 -6.68
C SER A 91 -11.32 0.57 -6.04
N GLU A 92 -11.15 -0.47 -6.85
CA GLU A 92 -11.10 -1.84 -6.34
C GLU A 92 -9.92 -2.07 -5.40
N MET A 93 -8.76 -1.50 -5.73
CA MET A 93 -7.57 -1.61 -4.88
C MET A 93 -7.80 -0.89 -3.55
N ILE A 94 -8.43 0.28 -3.59
CA ILE A 94 -8.76 1.04 -2.38
C ILE A 94 -9.71 0.23 -1.49
N ILE A 95 -10.78 -0.31 -2.07
CA ILE A 95 -11.76 -1.09 -1.32
C ILE A 95 -11.10 -2.30 -0.65
N LYS A 96 -10.26 -3.02 -1.38
CA LYS A 96 -9.56 -4.19 -0.81
C LYS A 96 -8.65 -3.80 0.33
N THR A 97 -7.88 -2.72 0.17
CA THR A 97 -6.96 -2.26 1.21
C THR A 97 -7.71 -1.85 2.48
N VAL A 98 -8.80 -1.11 2.33
CA VAL A 98 -9.62 -0.69 3.46
C VAL A 98 -10.24 -1.90 4.16
N LYS A 99 -10.72 -2.88 3.40
CA LYS A 99 -11.26 -4.11 3.97
C LYS A 99 -10.22 -4.92 4.72
N MET A 100 -8.96 -4.84 4.32
CA MET A 100 -7.84 -5.42 5.04
C MET A 100 -7.46 -4.61 6.28
N ARG A 101 -8.04 -3.43 6.45
CA ARG A 101 -7.81 -2.49 7.56
C ARG A 101 -6.40 -1.93 7.62
N ILE A 102 -5.72 -1.89 6.47
CA ILE A 102 -4.40 -1.29 6.36
C ILE A 102 -4.57 0.20 6.12
N PRO A 103 -4.00 1.07 6.95
CA PRO A 103 -4.26 2.51 6.87
C PRO A 103 -3.45 3.25 5.81
N ILE A 104 -2.42 2.64 5.22
CA ILE A 104 -1.50 3.31 4.30
C ILE A 104 -1.27 2.45 3.07
N LEU A 105 -1.58 3.00 1.89
CA LEU A 105 -1.39 2.33 0.61
C LEU A 105 -0.50 3.18 -0.29
N ILE A 106 0.55 2.57 -0.83
CA ILE A 106 1.54 3.23 -1.68
C ILE A 106 1.63 2.50 -3.02
N SER A 107 1.78 3.25 -4.11
CA SER A 107 2.09 2.68 -5.41
C SER A 107 3.06 3.57 -6.17
N ARG A 108 3.90 2.95 -7.00
CA ARG A 108 4.73 3.68 -7.94
C ARG A 108 3.96 4.08 -9.21
N ASN A 109 2.77 3.55 -9.36
CA ASN A 109 1.93 3.77 -10.52
C ASN A 109 0.95 4.94 -10.28
N GLY A 110 0.13 5.22 -11.27
CA GLY A 110 -0.88 6.26 -11.18
C GLY A 110 -2.13 5.84 -10.45
N PHE A 111 -3.13 6.68 -10.53
CA PHE A 111 -4.37 6.52 -9.77
C PHE A 111 -5.56 6.94 -10.62
N THR A 112 -6.76 6.49 -10.23
CA THR A 112 -8.01 6.92 -10.84
C THR A 112 -8.69 7.96 -9.94
N SER A 113 -9.49 8.84 -10.55
CA SER A 113 -10.27 9.84 -9.78
C SER A 113 -11.16 9.15 -8.75
N TRP A 114 -11.81 8.05 -9.15
CA TRP A 114 -12.72 7.33 -8.26
C TRP A 114 -11.97 6.69 -7.10
N GLY A 115 -10.77 6.16 -7.35
CA GLY A 115 -9.92 5.62 -6.30
C GLY A 115 -9.56 6.68 -5.26
N VAL A 116 -9.18 7.88 -5.71
CA VAL A 116 -8.85 8.98 -4.81
C VAL A 116 -10.07 9.39 -3.98
N GLU A 117 -11.25 9.48 -4.61
CA GLU A 117 -12.48 9.83 -3.90
C GLU A 117 -12.79 8.83 -2.78
N LEU A 118 -12.68 7.54 -3.07
CA LEU A 118 -12.92 6.49 -2.07
C LEU A 118 -11.89 6.54 -0.93
N ALA A 119 -10.63 6.82 -1.27
CA ALA A 119 -9.58 6.94 -0.26
C ALA A 119 -9.88 8.10 0.68
N LYS A 120 -10.34 9.22 0.15
CA LYS A 120 -10.71 10.38 0.97
C LYS A 120 -11.89 10.05 1.89
N LYS A 121 -12.90 9.36 1.37
CA LYS A 121 -14.07 8.97 2.17
C LYS A 121 -13.72 8.03 3.31
N SER A 122 -12.79 7.12 3.09
CA SER A 122 -12.38 6.13 4.09
C SER A 122 -11.25 6.61 4.98
N ASN A 123 -10.70 7.79 4.72
CA ASN A 123 -9.52 8.32 5.41
C ASN A 123 -8.30 7.40 5.27
N LEU A 124 -8.17 6.75 4.13
CA LEU A 124 -7.00 5.97 3.80
C LEU A 124 -5.87 6.91 3.39
N THR A 125 -4.67 6.68 3.89
CA THR A 125 -3.50 7.40 3.41
C THR A 125 -3.08 6.79 2.08
N LEU A 126 -3.21 7.58 1.01
CA LEU A 126 -2.96 7.14 -0.36
C LEU A 126 -1.81 7.93 -0.95
N ILE A 127 -0.79 7.22 -1.40
CA ILE A 127 0.42 7.81 -1.97
C ILE A 127 0.67 7.15 -3.32
N GLY A 128 0.71 7.96 -4.37
CA GLY A 128 0.91 7.46 -5.72
C GLY A 128 2.18 7.99 -6.36
N ARG A 129 2.52 7.41 -7.50
CA ARG A 129 3.64 7.82 -8.35
C ARG A 129 4.96 7.96 -7.58
N THR A 130 5.23 7.00 -6.70
CA THR A 130 6.45 7.02 -5.91
C THR A 130 7.65 6.68 -6.80
N LYS A 131 8.65 7.56 -6.79
CA LYS A 131 9.89 7.34 -7.55
C LYS A 131 11.03 8.08 -6.87
N GLY A 132 12.02 7.33 -6.38
CA GLY A 132 13.12 7.92 -5.63
C GLY A 132 12.61 8.62 -4.39
N LYS A 133 12.83 9.94 -4.31
CA LYS A 133 12.36 10.77 -3.20
C LYS A 133 11.04 11.48 -3.51
N ARG A 134 10.46 11.24 -4.70
CA ARG A 134 9.24 11.90 -5.13
C ARG A 134 8.01 11.03 -4.90
N PHE A 135 6.93 11.64 -4.50
CA PHE A 135 5.65 10.97 -4.36
C PHE A 135 4.52 12.00 -4.38
N VAL A 136 3.31 11.52 -4.62
CA VAL A 136 2.12 12.35 -4.59
C VAL A 136 1.22 11.85 -3.45
N ALA A 137 1.02 12.68 -2.44
CA ALA A 137 0.12 12.39 -1.34
C ALA A 137 -1.30 12.79 -1.75
N LEU A 138 -2.20 11.83 -1.83
CA LEU A 138 -3.52 12.00 -2.41
C LEU A 138 -4.63 12.10 -1.35
N SER A 139 -4.48 11.43 -0.22
CA SER A 139 -5.45 11.48 0.88
C SER A 139 -4.79 11.03 2.17
N GLY A 140 -5.46 11.27 3.30
CA GLY A 140 -5.00 10.83 4.62
C GLY A 140 -3.63 11.35 4.97
N ILE A 141 -3.32 12.57 4.57
CA ILE A 141 -1.96 13.13 4.65
C ILE A 141 -1.46 13.33 6.07
N GLU A 142 -2.35 13.33 7.05
CA GLU A 142 -1.99 13.50 8.45
C GLU A 142 -1.16 12.35 9.01
N ARG A 143 -1.13 11.20 8.33
CA ARG A 143 -0.28 10.08 8.72
C ARG A 143 1.15 10.20 8.22
N ILE A 144 1.41 11.14 7.31
CA ILE A 144 2.73 11.29 6.70
C ILE A 144 3.58 12.23 7.56
N VAL A 145 4.76 11.76 7.97
CA VAL A 145 5.71 12.55 8.75
C VAL A 145 6.91 12.88 7.86
N TYR A 146 7.11 14.17 7.61
CA TYR A 146 8.22 14.63 6.78
C TYR A 146 9.44 14.82 7.66
N ASP A 147 10.24 13.77 7.80
CA ASP A 147 11.43 13.74 8.66
C ASP A 147 12.74 13.80 7.87
N ASN A 148 12.65 13.97 6.57
CA ASN A 148 13.84 14.11 5.73
C ASN A 148 14.07 15.57 5.36
N ASN A 149 15.30 15.98 5.45
CA ASN A 149 15.68 17.33 5.05
C ASN A 149 16.15 17.37 3.59
#